data_e837e7b52796bda1b2d628827f86e72c
#
_entry.id   e837e7b52796bda1b2d628827f86e72c
#
_cell.length_a   1.000
_cell.length_b   1.000
_cell.length_c   1.000
_cell.angle_alpha   90.00
_cell.angle_beta   90.00
_cell.angle_gamma   90.00
#
_symmetry.space_group_name_H-M   'P 1'
#
loop_
_entity.id
_entity.type
_entity.pdbx_description
1 polymer ?
#
loop_
_entity_poly.entity_id
_entity_poly.type
_entity_poly.pdbx_seq_one_letter_code
_entity_poly.pdbx_strand_id
1 'polypeptide(L)'
;MKEKHNPRRKYCLISGLAIIFSLWIIIGNGAKVQAETITVSTPIKQIFPDDAFAETIKDNLKKKSVTDLVTQNELNSIDQIIANNSDIKSVQGIQYLPNVTKLFLNGNKLTDIKPLANLKNLGWLFLDENKIKDLSSIKDLKKLKSLSLEHNGISDINGLVHLPQLESLYLGNNKLTDITILSRLT
;
A
#
# COMPACT_ATOMS: atom_id res chain seq x y z
N MET A 1 -37.80 16.04 35.35
CA MET A 1 -37.69 15.08 34.28
C MET A 1 -37.01 15.78 33.11
N LYS A 2 -35.74 15.43 32.82
CA LYS A 2 -34.97 16.01 31.71
C LYS A 2 -34.83 14.92 30.64
N GLU A 3 -35.46 15.14 29.51
CA GLU A 3 -35.35 14.26 28.35
C GLU A 3 -33.91 14.27 27.80
N LYS A 4 -33.35 13.07 27.60
CA LYS A 4 -32.06 12.85 26.94
C LYS A 4 -32.24 12.97 25.43
N HIS A 5 -31.67 13.98 24.85
CA HIS A 5 -31.62 14.18 23.41
C HIS A 5 -30.71 13.13 22.77
N ASN A 6 -31.28 12.26 21.95
CA ASN A 6 -30.56 11.25 21.15
C ASN A 6 -30.27 11.85 19.76
N PRO A 7 -29.01 12.07 19.35
CA PRO A 7 -28.73 12.60 18.03
C PRO A 7 -28.99 11.51 16.97
N ARG A 8 -30.10 11.62 16.28
CA ARG A 8 -30.43 10.80 15.11
C ARG A 8 -29.36 10.98 14.03
N ARG A 9 -28.69 9.90 13.68
CA ARG A 9 -27.82 9.80 12.52
C ARG A 9 -28.64 10.09 11.25
N LYS A 10 -28.38 11.22 10.61
CA LYS A 10 -28.91 11.50 9.27
C LYS A 10 -28.02 10.79 8.25
N TYR A 11 -28.52 9.70 7.68
CA TYR A 11 -27.91 9.13 6.48
C TYR A 11 -28.38 9.95 5.27
N CYS A 12 -27.46 10.64 4.61
CA CYS A 12 -27.72 11.26 3.33
C CYS A 12 -27.41 10.24 2.24
N LEU A 13 -28.44 9.64 1.67
CA LEU A 13 -28.34 8.83 0.46
C LEU A 13 -28.16 9.75 -0.74
N ILE A 14 -26.93 9.97 -1.15
CA ILE A 14 -26.61 10.54 -2.46
C ILE A 14 -26.28 9.36 -3.37
N SER A 15 -27.07 9.22 -4.43
CA SER A 15 -26.98 8.20 -5.43
C SER A 15 -25.56 8.10 -6.02
N GLY A 16 -24.95 6.91 -5.94
CA GLY A 16 -23.87 6.50 -6.83
C GLY A 16 -22.43 6.66 -6.35
N LEU A 17 -22.14 7.17 -5.16
CA LEU A 17 -20.79 7.14 -4.57
C LEU A 17 -20.79 6.28 -3.31
N ALA A 18 -20.14 5.13 -3.37
CA ALA A 18 -19.75 4.42 -2.16
C ALA A 18 -18.68 5.28 -1.44
N ILE A 19 -19.08 5.88 -0.32
CA ILE A 19 -18.18 6.70 0.48
C ILE A 19 -17.28 5.74 1.25
N ILE A 20 -16.01 5.70 0.89
CA ILE A 20 -14.96 5.08 1.71
C ILE A 20 -14.76 5.99 2.93
N PHE A 21 -15.41 5.65 4.05
CA PHE A 21 -15.19 6.35 5.31
C PHE A 21 -13.94 5.78 5.99
N SER A 22 -12.85 6.53 5.94
CA SER A 22 -11.83 6.44 6.98
C SER A 22 -12.43 7.04 8.25
N LEU A 23 -12.76 6.19 9.23
CA LEU A 23 -13.22 6.66 10.54
C LEU A 23 -12.02 7.24 11.29
N TRP A 24 -11.84 8.57 11.22
CA TRP A 24 -10.92 9.29 12.09
C TRP A 24 -11.50 9.33 13.50
N ILE A 25 -11.11 8.37 14.34
CA ILE A 25 -11.28 8.52 15.78
C ILE A 25 -10.05 9.25 16.29
N ILE A 26 -10.20 10.53 16.57
CA ILE A 26 -9.21 11.30 17.34
C ILE A 26 -9.29 10.81 18.79
N ILE A 27 -8.39 9.91 19.14
CA ILE A 27 -8.13 9.59 20.55
C ILE A 27 -6.75 10.14 20.87
N GLY A 28 -6.66 11.01 21.86
CA GLY A 28 -5.44 11.64 22.30
C GLY A 28 -4.35 10.64 22.70
N ASN A 29 -3.10 11.03 22.43
CA ASN A 29 -1.83 10.42 22.86
C ASN A 29 -1.69 8.90 22.59
N GLY A 30 -1.16 8.58 21.42
CA GLY A 30 -0.78 7.23 21.03
C GLY A 30 -1.62 6.64 19.90
N ALA A 31 -1.83 7.39 18.81
CA ALA A 31 -2.55 6.90 17.64
C ALA A 31 -1.87 5.65 17.06
N LYS A 32 -2.39 4.47 17.36
CA LYS A 32 -2.13 3.29 16.53
C LYS A 32 -2.70 3.58 15.16
N VAL A 33 -1.85 3.67 14.15
CA VAL A 33 -2.30 3.71 12.74
C VAL A 33 -3.03 2.39 12.50
N GLN A 34 -4.36 2.44 12.50
CA GLN A 34 -5.20 1.31 12.17
C GLN A 34 -5.14 1.12 10.65
N ALA A 35 -5.03 -0.13 10.20
CA ALA A 35 -5.13 -0.43 8.77
C ALA A 35 -6.47 0.11 8.22
N GLU A 36 -6.44 0.73 7.06
CA GLU A 36 -7.66 1.16 6.39
C GLU A 36 -8.52 -0.06 6.04
N THR A 37 -9.84 0.04 6.21
CA THR A 37 -10.77 -1.04 5.93
C THR A 37 -11.97 -0.53 5.14
N ILE A 38 -12.49 -1.37 4.24
CA ILE A 38 -13.77 -1.13 3.61
C ILE A 38 -14.89 -1.67 4.52
N THR A 39 -15.92 -0.90 4.73
CA THR A 39 -17.04 -1.24 5.64
C THR A 39 -18.23 -1.88 4.93
N VAL A 40 -18.28 -1.78 3.60
CA VAL A 40 -19.31 -2.37 2.74
C VAL A 40 -18.65 -3.06 1.56
N SER A 41 -19.31 -4.06 0.97
CA SER A 41 -18.83 -4.69 -0.25
C SER A 41 -18.74 -3.66 -1.37
N THR A 42 -17.57 -3.56 -1.99
CA THR A 42 -17.22 -2.50 -2.94
C THR A 42 -16.63 -3.11 -4.20
N PRO A 43 -16.93 -2.59 -5.40
CA PRO A 43 -16.29 -3.05 -6.63
C PRO A 43 -14.76 -2.93 -6.57
N ILE A 44 -14.04 -3.95 -7.08
CA ILE A 44 -12.57 -3.96 -7.12
C ILE A 44 -12.04 -2.68 -7.75
N LYS A 45 -12.57 -2.27 -8.90
CA LYS A 45 -12.14 -1.09 -9.65
C LYS A 45 -12.31 0.22 -8.88
N GLN A 46 -13.27 0.28 -7.96
CA GLN A 46 -13.48 1.44 -7.12
C GLN A 46 -12.43 1.56 -6.00
N ILE A 47 -11.94 0.42 -5.50
CA ILE A 47 -10.89 0.38 -4.48
C ILE A 47 -9.51 0.58 -5.12
N PHE A 48 -9.28 -0.03 -6.29
CA PHE A 48 -8.03 -0.04 -7.03
C PHE A 48 -8.23 0.68 -8.37
N PRO A 49 -8.03 2.00 -8.45
CA PRO A 49 -8.37 2.80 -9.64
C PRO A 49 -7.45 2.58 -10.85
N ASP A 50 -6.26 2.03 -10.67
CA ASP A 50 -5.39 1.63 -11.79
C ASP A 50 -5.95 0.35 -12.44
N ASP A 51 -6.11 0.35 -13.79
CA ASP A 51 -6.72 -0.76 -14.51
C ASP A 51 -5.93 -2.06 -14.35
N ALA A 52 -4.63 -1.99 -14.55
CA ALA A 52 -3.75 -3.15 -14.48
C ALA A 52 -3.64 -3.71 -13.05
N PHE A 53 -3.64 -2.81 -12.06
CA PHE A 53 -3.63 -3.23 -10.67
C PHE A 53 -4.96 -3.84 -10.25
N ALA A 54 -6.10 -3.28 -10.69
CA ALA A 54 -7.43 -3.86 -10.45
C ALA A 54 -7.56 -5.26 -11.05
N GLU A 55 -7.06 -5.49 -12.28
CA GLU A 55 -7.01 -6.82 -12.91
C GLU A 55 -6.16 -7.79 -12.08
N THR A 56 -4.99 -7.36 -11.59
CA THR A 56 -4.15 -8.17 -10.69
C THR A 56 -4.92 -8.60 -9.43
N ILE A 57 -5.65 -7.71 -8.80
CA ILE A 57 -6.45 -8.01 -7.59
C ILE A 57 -7.61 -8.95 -7.93
N LYS A 58 -8.30 -8.71 -9.06
CA LYS A 58 -9.35 -9.59 -9.57
C LYS A 58 -8.85 -11.03 -9.70
N ASP A 59 -7.68 -11.21 -10.30
CA ASP A 59 -7.09 -12.54 -10.53
C ASP A 59 -6.67 -13.21 -9.22
N ASN A 60 -6.05 -12.47 -8.30
CA ASN A 60 -5.73 -12.98 -6.96
C ASN A 60 -6.97 -13.48 -6.20
N LEU A 61 -8.09 -12.78 -6.32
CA LEU A 61 -9.35 -13.13 -5.67
C LEU A 61 -10.21 -14.11 -6.50
N LYS A 62 -9.73 -14.53 -7.69
CA LYS A 62 -10.45 -15.41 -8.61
C LYS A 62 -11.84 -14.88 -8.99
N LYS A 63 -11.97 -13.56 -9.09
CA LYS A 63 -13.19 -12.87 -9.53
C LYS A 63 -13.28 -12.88 -11.06
N LYS A 64 -14.48 -12.68 -11.58
CA LYS A 64 -14.73 -12.70 -13.03
C LYS A 64 -14.51 -11.33 -13.67
N SER A 65 -14.77 -10.27 -12.92
CA SER A 65 -14.72 -8.88 -13.39
C SER A 65 -14.15 -7.96 -12.30
N VAL A 66 -13.50 -6.88 -12.71
CA VAL A 66 -13.10 -5.78 -11.81
C VAL A 66 -14.30 -5.01 -11.24
N THR A 67 -15.50 -5.24 -11.80
CA THR A 67 -16.76 -4.71 -11.26
C THR A 67 -17.38 -5.60 -10.17
N ASP A 68 -16.83 -6.80 -9.94
CA ASP A 68 -17.30 -7.68 -8.88
C ASP A 68 -17.03 -7.04 -7.51
N LEU A 69 -18.01 -7.24 -6.62
CA LEU A 69 -17.91 -6.76 -5.25
C LEU A 69 -16.93 -7.63 -4.45
N VAL A 70 -16.18 -6.96 -3.59
CA VAL A 70 -15.29 -7.59 -2.62
C VAL A 70 -15.56 -7.06 -1.22
N THR A 71 -15.30 -7.91 -0.25
CA THR A 71 -15.36 -7.60 1.18
C THR A 71 -13.95 -7.40 1.74
N GLN A 72 -13.83 -6.76 2.90
CA GLN A 72 -12.54 -6.68 3.60
C GLN A 72 -11.97 -8.07 3.93
N ASN A 73 -12.81 -9.05 4.24
CA ASN A 73 -12.34 -10.41 4.52
C ASN A 73 -11.68 -11.06 3.30
N GLU A 74 -12.23 -10.84 2.10
CA GLU A 74 -11.59 -11.30 0.87
C GLU A 74 -10.27 -10.57 0.62
N LEU A 75 -10.21 -9.26 0.83
CA LEU A 75 -8.96 -8.50 0.70
C LEU A 75 -7.91 -8.95 1.72
N ASN A 76 -8.31 -9.32 2.93
CA ASN A 76 -7.43 -9.84 3.97
C ASN A 76 -6.84 -11.23 3.63
N SER A 77 -7.39 -11.95 2.65
CA SER A 77 -6.85 -13.23 2.21
C SER A 77 -5.63 -13.09 1.30
N ILE A 78 -5.35 -11.88 0.79
CA ILE A 78 -4.20 -11.63 -0.07
C ILE A 78 -2.96 -11.42 0.80
N ASP A 79 -2.02 -12.33 0.73
CA ASP A 79 -0.73 -12.28 1.44
C ASP A 79 0.45 -12.01 0.50
N GLN A 80 0.25 -12.20 -0.80
CA GLN A 80 1.26 -12.01 -1.83
C GLN A 80 0.64 -11.41 -3.11
N ILE A 81 1.37 -10.49 -3.74
CA ILE A 81 1.03 -9.95 -5.06
C ILE A 81 2.23 -10.13 -5.99
N ILE A 82 2.01 -10.76 -7.14
CA ILE A 82 2.99 -10.88 -8.22
C ILE A 82 2.38 -10.22 -9.46
N ALA A 83 2.91 -9.04 -9.81
CA ALA A 83 2.44 -8.25 -10.96
C ALA A 83 3.63 -7.56 -11.65
N ASN A 84 4.65 -8.36 -12.00
CA ASN A 84 5.78 -7.88 -12.77
C ASN A 84 5.36 -7.62 -14.22
N ASN A 85 5.91 -6.57 -14.85
CA ASN A 85 5.69 -6.21 -16.26
C ASN A 85 4.20 -6.07 -16.62
N SER A 86 3.41 -5.46 -15.72
CA SER A 86 1.96 -5.38 -15.84
C SER A 86 1.44 -4.00 -16.21
N ASP A 87 2.31 -3.07 -16.58
CA ASP A 87 1.95 -1.69 -16.94
C ASP A 87 1.30 -0.86 -15.82
N ILE A 88 1.44 -1.29 -14.56
CA ILE A 88 0.86 -0.61 -13.38
C ILE A 88 1.50 0.76 -13.21
N LYS A 89 0.67 1.79 -13.10
CA LYS A 89 1.08 3.18 -12.87
C LYS A 89 0.83 3.63 -11.43
N SER A 90 -0.11 2.98 -10.76
CA SER A 90 -0.49 3.31 -9.37
C SER A 90 -0.89 2.07 -8.60
N VAL A 91 -0.44 2.02 -7.35
CA VAL A 91 -0.85 1.01 -6.36
C VAL A 91 -1.86 1.56 -5.34
N GLN A 92 -2.58 2.63 -5.70
CA GLN A 92 -3.65 3.17 -4.87
C GLN A 92 -4.68 2.06 -4.56
N GLY A 93 -5.10 1.96 -3.31
CA GLY A 93 -5.97 0.89 -2.82
C GLY A 93 -5.21 -0.22 -2.08
N ILE A 94 -3.89 -0.36 -2.29
CA ILE A 94 -3.10 -1.41 -1.64
C ILE A 94 -3.11 -1.31 -0.11
N GLN A 95 -3.37 -0.13 0.45
CA GLN A 95 -3.49 0.10 1.89
C GLN A 95 -4.65 -0.70 2.53
N TYR A 96 -5.61 -1.20 1.73
CA TYR A 96 -6.70 -2.08 2.17
C TYR A 96 -6.29 -3.56 2.20
N LEU A 97 -5.02 -3.90 1.93
CA LEU A 97 -4.47 -5.25 1.92
C LEU A 97 -3.49 -5.45 3.10
N PRO A 98 -3.96 -5.48 4.36
CA PRO A 98 -3.09 -5.41 5.54
C PRO A 98 -2.19 -6.65 5.74
N ASN A 99 -2.52 -7.76 5.10
CA ASN A 99 -1.82 -9.03 5.27
C ASN A 99 -0.76 -9.30 4.19
N VAL A 100 -0.57 -8.38 3.25
CA VAL A 100 0.47 -8.53 2.23
C VAL A 100 1.85 -8.56 2.88
N THR A 101 2.58 -9.66 2.64
CA THR A 101 3.95 -9.90 3.11
C THR A 101 4.96 -9.87 1.98
N LYS A 102 4.52 -10.13 0.74
CA LYS A 102 5.38 -10.16 -0.45
C LYS A 102 4.75 -9.37 -1.59
N LEU A 103 5.54 -8.47 -2.18
CA LEU A 103 5.09 -7.60 -3.26
C LEU A 103 6.14 -7.54 -4.37
N PHE A 104 5.80 -8.08 -5.54
CA PHE A 104 6.64 -8.12 -6.73
C PHE A 104 6.00 -7.28 -7.82
N LEU A 105 6.58 -6.12 -8.10
CA LEU A 105 6.09 -5.10 -9.03
C LEU A 105 7.18 -4.61 -9.99
N ASN A 106 8.16 -5.47 -10.32
CA ASN A 106 9.23 -5.12 -11.23
C ASN A 106 8.71 -4.79 -12.63
N GLY A 107 9.38 -3.93 -13.38
CA GLY A 107 9.05 -3.62 -14.76
C GLY A 107 7.71 -2.90 -14.93
N ASN A 108 7.34 -2.04 -13.99
CA ASN A 108 6.10 -1.27 -14.04
C ASN A 108 6.36 0.23 -14.29
N LYS A 109 5.34 1.07 -14.14
CA LYS A 109 5.42 2.51 -14.39
C LYS A 109 5.21 3.33 -13.12
N LEU A 110 5.56 2.76 -11.95
CA LEU A 110 5.33 3.39 -10.64
C LEU A 110 6.25 4.58 -10.44
N THR A 111 5.66 5.69 -9.98
CA THR A 111 6.38 6.91 -9.56
C THR A 111 6.15 7.23 -8.10
N ASP A 112 4.99 6.88 -7.57
CA ASP A 112 4.58 7.12 -6.17
C ASP A 112 4.28 5.79 -5.47
N ILE A 113 4.97 5.57 -4.36
CA ILE A 113 4.82 4.39 -3.50
C ILE A 113 4.29 4.74 -2.11
N LYS A 114 3.74 5.95 -1.93
CA LYS A 114 3.13 6.36 -0.66
C LYS A 114 2.04 5.41 -0.16
N PRO A 115 1.20 4.79 -1.01
CA PRO A 115 0.20 3.83 -0.55
C PRO A 115 0.79 2.62 0.18
N LEU A 116 2.09 2.30 -0.01
CA LEU A 116 2.76 1.19 0.67
C LEU A 116 3.03 1.45 2.16
N ALA A 117 2.98 2.71 2.62
CA ALA A 117 3.39 3.12 3.98
C ALA A 117 2.72 2.34 5.12
N ASN A 118 1.52 1.82 4.87
CA ASN A 118 0.71 1.10 5.87
C ASN A 118 0.84 -0.42 5.81
N LEU A 119 1.63 -0.98 4.89
CA LEU A 119 1.84 -2.43 4.77
C LEU A 119 2.83 -2.93 5.82
N LYS A 120 2.46 -2.85 7.09
CA LYS A 120 3.35 -3.14 8.24
C LYS A 120 3.82 -4.59 8.33
N ASN A 121 3.21 -5.50 7.56
CA ASN A 121 3.59 -6.90 7.48
C ASN A 121 4.52 -7.21 6.30
N LEU A 122 4.83 -6.22 5.45
CA LEU A 122 5.64 -6.42 4.26
C LEU A 122 7.07 -6.81 4.61
N GLY A 123 7.51 -7.99 4.11
CA GLY A 123 8.86 -8.52 4.30
C GLY A 123 9.68 -8.51 3.01
N TRP A 124 9.04 -8.59 1.85
CA TRP A 124 9.71 -8.62 0.54
C TRP A 124 9.08 -7.61 -0.39
N LEU A 125 9.89 -6.68 -0.90
CA LEU A 125 9.47 -5.61 -1.80
C LEU A 125 10.42 -5.51 -2.98
N PHE A 126 9.91 -5.84 -4.18
CA PHE A 126 10.66 -5.81 -5.43
C PHE A 126 10.02 -4.80 -6.38
N LEU A 127 10.75 -3.77 -6.72
CA LEU A 127 10.30 -2.60 -7.47
C LEU A 127 11.28 -2.19 -8.58
N ASP A 128 12.07 -3.14 -9.08
CA ASP A 128 13.05 -2.87 -10.12
C ASP A 128 12.39 -2.34 -11.39
N GLU A 129 13.14 -1.59 -12.21
CA GLU A 129 12.66 -1.07 -13.49
C GLU A 129 11.35 -0.28 -13.38
N ASN A 130 11.29 0.64 -12.43
CA ASN A 130 10.20 1.60 -12.24
C ASN A 130 10.72 3.04 -12.42
N LYS A 131 9.95 4.03 -11.97
CA LYS A 131 10.31 5.46 -12.05
C LYS A 131 10.30 6.12 -10.68
N ILE A 132 10.62 5.35 -9.64
CA ILE A 132 10.58 5.76 -8.24
C ILE A 132 11.76 6.70 -7.95
N LYS A 133 11.50 7.76 -7.16
CA LYS A 133 12.52 8.71 -6.70
C LYS A 133 12.50 8.91 -5.19
N ASP A 134 11.33 8.79 -4.57
CA ASP A 134 11.09 9.07 -3.15
C ASP A 134 10.83 7.76 -2.38
N LEU A 135 11.66 7.50 -1.37
CA LEU A 135 11.55 6.33 -0.48
C LEU A 135 11.01 6.69 0.91
N SER A 136 10.57 7.92 1.13
CA SER A 136 10.13 8.38 2.46
C SER A 136 8.99 7.56 3.06
N SER A 137 8.15 6.96 2.22
CA SER A 137 7.00 6.15 2.63
C SER A 137 7.35 4.78 3.21
N ILE A 138 8.52 4.21 2.87
CA ILE A 138 8.88 2.86 3.30
C ILE A 138 9.68 2.81 4.61
N LYS A 139 10.10 3.95 5.16
CA LYS A 139 10.89 4.04 6.40
C LYS A 139 10.26 3.34 7.61
N ASP A 140 8.95 3.14 7.59
CA ASP A 140 8.19 2.53 8.68
C ASP A 140 7.79 1.07 8.44
N LEU A 141 8.29 0.45 7.37
CA LEU A 141 8.11 -0.97 7.05
C LEU A 141 9.10 -1.83 7.84
N LYS A 142 8.95 -1.87 9.16
CA LYS A 142 9.93 -2.43 10.10
C LYS A 142 10.19 -3.93 9.96
N LYS A 143 9.33 -4.66 9.23
CA LYS A 143 9.48 -6.10 8.95
C LYS A 143 10.16 -6.36 7.60
N LEU A 144 10.53 -5.30 6.85
CA LEU A 144 11.12 -5.47 5.53
C LEU A 144 12.51 -6.11 5.65
N LYS A 145 12.67 -7.25 4.97
CA LYS A 145 13.89 -8.07 4.94
C LYS A 145 14.64 -7.96 3.60
N SER A 146 13.88 -7.88 2.52
CA SER A 146 14.46 -7.77 1.18
C SER A 146 13.82 -6.63 0.40
N LEU A 147 14.67 -5.76 -0.15
CA LEU A 147 14.27 -4.60 -0.93
C LEU A 147 15.10 -4.54 -2.22
N SER A 148 14.42 -4.59 -3.36
CA SER A 148 15.03 -4.37 -4.67
C SER A 148 14.42 -3.15 -5.34
N LEU A 149 15.29 -2.24 -5.80
CA LEU A 149 14.96 -0.93 -6.37
C LEU A 149 15.90 -0.60 -7.55
N GLU A 150 16.46 -1.62 -8.21
CA GLU A 150 17.36 -1.41 -9.34
C GLU A 150 16.66 -0.68 -10.50
N HIS A 151 17.42 0.01 -11.32
CA HIS A 151 16.90 0.73 -12.50
C HIS A 151 15.71 1.67 -12.16
N ASN A 152 15.92 2.56 -11.18
CA ASN A 152 14.98 3.60 -10.79
C ASN A 152 15.62 5.01 -10.89
N GLY A 153 15.02 6.00 -10.30
CA GLY A 153 15.53 7.38 -10.29
C GLY A 153 15.95 7.89 -8.91
N ILE A 154 16.30 6.97 -8.01
CA ILE A 154 16.54 7.25 -6.59
C ILE A 154 17.90 7.95 -6.42
N SER A 155 17.89 9.06 -5.67
CA SER A 155 19.09 9.82 -5.31
C SER A 155 19.32 9.92 -3.79
N ASP A 156 18.29 9.64 -2.98
CA ASP A 156 18.35 9.69 -1.51
C ASP A 156 17.85 8.36 -0.92
N ILE A 157 18.69 7.77 -0.07
CA ILE A 157 18.45 6.51 0.63
C ILE A 157 18.47 6.65 2.16
N ASN A 158 18.46 7.88 2.69
CA ASN A 158 18.55 8.13 4.12
C ASN A 158 17.44 7.45 4.94
N GLY A 159 16.26 7.25 4.35
CA GLY A 159 15.14 6.55 4.99
C GLY A 159 15.40 5.08 5.32
N LEU A 160 16.36 4.44 4.64
CA LEU A 160 16.64 3.00 4.78
C LEU A 160 17.23 2.61 6.14
N VAL A 161 17.90 3.53 6.85
CA VAL A 161 18.45 3.28 8.21
C VAL A 161 17.37 2.96 9.24
N HIS A 162 16.12 3.24 8.91
CA HIS A 162 14.98 2.96 9.78
C HIS A 162 14.39 1.54 9.59
N LEU A 163 15.02 0.71 8.74
CA LEU A 163 14.57 -0.65 8.41
C LEU A 163 15.44 -1.69 9.15
N PRO A 164 15.13 -2.02 10.42
CA PRO A 164 16.03 -2.78 11.29
C PRO A 164 16.16 -4.27 10.93
N GLN A 165 15.30 -4.78 10.05
CA GLN A 165 15.32 -6.19 9.62
C GLN A 165 15.79 -6.35 8.16
N LEU A 166 16.34 -5.29 7.55
CA LEU A 166 16.75 -5.34 6.15
C LEU A 166 18.03 -6.18 6.00
N GLU A 167 17.90 -7.33 5.34
CA GLU A 167 18.96 -8.32 5.10
C GLU A 167 19.54 -8.22 3.68
N SER A 168 18.70 -7.83 2.71
CA SER A 168 19.08 -7.76 1.29
C SER A 168 18.61 -6.44 0.68
N LEU A 169 19.54 -5.73 0.03
CA LEU A 169 19.28 -4.45 -0.59
C LEU A 169 19.94 -4.37 -1.97
N TYR A 170 19.15 -4.12 -3.01
CA TYR A 170 19.62 -3.96 -4.39
C TYR A 170 19.26 -2.55 -4.87
N LEU A 171 20.26 -1.77 -5.27
CA LEU A 171 20.14 -0.34 -5.65
C LEU A 171 20.83 -0.02 -6.97
N GLY A 172 21.23 -1.01 -7.73
CA GLY A 172 21.94 -0.82 -9.00
C GLY A 172 21.20 0.12 -9.95
N ASN A 173 21.94 0.83 -10.81
CA ASN A 173 21.37 1.71 -11.84
C ASN A 173 20.39 2.77 -11.32
N ASN A 174 20.75 3.45 -10.23
CA ASN A 174 20.06 4.61 -9.69
C ASN A 174 20.89 5.90 -9.84
N LYS A 175 20.49 6.99 -9.18
CA LYS A 175 21.17 8.31 -9.23
C LYS A 175 21.87 8.64 -7.91
N LEU A 176 22.35 7.61 -7.19
CA LEU A 176 23.01 7.79 -5.90
C LEU A 176 24.38 8.44 -6.09
N THR A 177 24.63 9.49 -5.35
CA THR A 177 25.94 10.18 -5.27
C THR A 177 26.63 9.98 -3.93
N ASP A 178 25.85 9.62 -2.90
CA ASP A 178 26.34 9.33 -1.56
C ASP A 178 25.70 8.01 -1.06
N ILE A 179 26.56 7.08 -0.66
CA ILE A 179 26.18 5.78 -0.11
C ILE A 179 26.74 5.57 1.31
N THR A 180 27.29 6.61 1.93
CA THR A 180 27.88 6.53 3.28
C THR A 180 26.90 6.02 4.32
N ILE A 181 25.61 6.28 4.10
CA ILE A 181 24.52 5.83 4.96
C ILE A 181 24.43 4.29 5.06
N LEU A 182 24.88 3.55 4.05
CA LEU A 182 24.85 2.08 4.03
C LEU A 182 25.71 1.46 5.13
N SER A 183 26.76 2.17 5.59
CA SER A 183 27.58 1.73 6.73
C SER A 183 26.81 1.69 8.06
N ARG A 184 25.60 2.25 8.10
CA ARG A 184 24.72 2.31 9.28
C ARG A 184 23.60 1.26 9.23
N LEU A 185 23.51 0.49 8.15
CA LEU A 185 22.61 -0.66 8.03
C LEU A 185 23.32 -1.86 8.68
N THR A 186 22.94 -2.20 9.90
CA THR A 186 23.53 -3.28 10.70
C THR A 186 22.44 -4.20 11.22
#